data_fbdacf1eef59cdb3f04ce5cf432c7662
#
_entry.id   fbdacf1eef59cdb3f04ce5cf432c7662
#
_cell.length_a   1.000
_cell.length_b   1.000
_cell.length_c   1.000
_cell.angle_alpha   90.00
_cell.angle_beta   90.00
_cell.angle_gamma   90.00
#
_symmetry.space_group_name_H-M   'P 1'
#
loop_
_entity.id
_entity.type
_entity.pdbx_description
1 polymer ?
#
loop_
_entity_poly.entity_id
_entity_poly.type
_entity_poly.pdbx_seq_one_letter_code
_entity_poly.pdbx_strand_id
1 'polypeptide(L)'
;MAPRVRKAVIPAAGLGTRFLPATKATPKEMLPVVDKPAIQYVVEEAASAGLGDVLVVTGRSKRALEDHFDRNHELVTTLRRKGDDRRLASVTAPDALANMHYVRQGDPLGLGHAILCAADHVGSEPFAVLLGDDLIDPRDPLLTTMLDVQERYGGSVVALMEVAEEDIGLYGCASVSSGAGDVRRIVDLVEKPEPGTAPSNLAVIGRYVLAPEIFDVLRATGAGRGGEIQLTDALRTLARGEADGGPVHGVVFNGRRYDTGDRGSYLQAVVRLACERDDLGPDFQEWLRKFVATEL
;
A
#
# COMPACT_ATOMS: atom_id res chain seq x y z
N MET A 1 -17.30 -8.80 -20.75
CA MET A 1 -16.62 -7.73 -19.98
C MET A 1 -15.85 -8.43 -18.89
N ALA A 2 -14.59 -8.09 -18.68
CA ALA A 2 -13.85 -8.59 -17.54
C ALA A 2 -14.57 -8.18 -16.22
N PRO A 3 -14.53 -8.99 -15.17
CA PRO A 3 -15.14 -8.60 -13.90
C PRO A 3 -14.44 -7.36 -13.36
N ARG A 4 -15.23 -6.38 -12.92
CA ARG A 4 -14.70 -5.13 -12.36
C ARG A 4 -14.09 -5.39 -10.99
N VAL A 5 -12.93 -4.82 -10.72
CA VAL A 5 -12.29 -4.86 -9.40
C VAL A 5 -13.18 -4.17 -8.37
N ARG A 6 -13.45 -4.84 -7.24
CA ARG A 6 -14.29 -4.33 -6.14
C ARG A 6 -13.66 -4.50 -4.78
N LYS A 7 -12.65 -5.36 -4.69
CA LYS A 7 -12.00 -5.77 -3.45
C LYS A 7 -10.60 -5.20 -3.35
N ALA A 8 -10.24 -4.75 -2.16
CA ALA A 8 -8.88 -4.37 -1.82
C ALA A 8 -8.34 -5.29 -0.72
N VAL A 9 -7.10 -5.73 -0.85
CA VAL A 9 -6.37 -6.49 0.16
C VAL A 9 -5.22 -5.61 0.68
N ILE A 10 -5.15 -5.44 2.00
CA ILE A 10 -4.12 -4.63 2.64
C ILE A 10 -3.26 -5.54 3.54
N PRO A 11 -2.07 -5.96 3.09
CA PRO A 11 -1.13 -6.68 3.94
C PRO A 11 -0.59 -5.79 5.07
N ALA A 12 -0.86 -6.17 6.31
CA ALA A 12 -0.48 -5.43 7.52
C ALA A 12 0.08 -6.34 8.63
N ALA A 13 0.55 -7.55 8.30
CA ALA A 13 1.04 -8.53 9.28
C ALA A 13 2.52 -8.31 9.69
N GLY A 14 3.26 -7.43 9.02
CA GLY A 14 4.69 -7.18 9.24
C GLY A 14 5.01 -6.67 10.65
N LEU A 15 6.21 -7.03 11.16
CA LEU A 15 6.62 -6.74 12.54
C LEU A 15 7.03 -5.28 12.81
N GLY A 16 7.29 -4.48 11.77
CA GLY A 16 7.64 -3.06 11.91
C GLY A 16 8.97 -2.79 12.62
N THR A 17 9.96 -3.65 12.48
CA THR A 17 11.22 -3.60 13.23
C THR A 17 12.05 -2.34 13.02
N ARG A 18 11.89 -1.65 11.88
CA ARG A 18 12.61 -0.41 11.57
C ARG A 18 12.27 0.74 12.53
N PHE A 19 11.09 0.72 13.15
CA PHE A 19 10.60 1.74 14.08
C PHE A 19 10.68 1.35 15.55
N LEU A 20 11.39 0.28 15.89
CA LEU A 20 11.62 -0.04 17.29
C LEU A 20 12.38 1.12 17.98
N PRO A 21 12.02 1.46 19.24
CA PRO A 21 11.07 0.74 20.13
C PRO A 21 9.60 1.13 19.97
N ALA A 22 9.23 2.15 19.18
CA ALA A 22 7.85 2.65 19.03
C ALA A 22 6.87 1.54 18.61
N THR A 23 7.29 0.67 17.70
CA THR A 23 6.47 -0.42 17.17
C THR A 23 6.48 -1.70 18.02
N LYS A 24 7.08 -1.67 19.21
CA LYS A 24 7.03 -2.81 20.15
C LYS A 24 5.60 -3.17 20.58
N ALA A 25 4.74 -2.15 20.74
CA ALA A 25 3.36 -2.32 21.18
C ALA A 25 2.34 -1.69 20.22
N THR A 26 2.80 -0.93 19.23
CA THR A 26 1.94 -0.24 18.26
C THR A 26 2.27 -0.75 16.85
N PRO A 27 1.29 -1.21 16.07
CA PRO A 27 1.53 -1.55 14.67
C PRO A 27 2.13 -0.37 13.90
N LYS A 28 3.09 -0.62 13.01
CA LYS A 28 3.70 0.45 12.18
C LYS A 28 2.65 1.20 11.35
N GLU A 29 1.63 0.50 10.92
CA GLU A 29 0.51 1.03 10.14
C GLU A 29 -0.38 1.99 10.96
N MET A 30 -0.25 1.95 12.30
CA MET A 30 -0.94 2.85 13.24
C MET A 30 -0.09 4.06 13.64
N LEU A 31 1.12 4.20 13.12
CA LEU A 31 1.92 5.41 13.36
C LEU A 31 1.18 6.62 12.78
N PRO A 32 1.05 7.71 13.57
CA PRO A 32 0.25 8.87 13.15
C PRO A 32 1.00 9.71 12.12
N VAL A 33 0.39 9.92 10.98
CA VAL A 33 0.82 10.94 10.02
C VAL A 33 -0.04 12.17 10.27
N VAL A 34 0.50 13.12 11.01
CA VAL A 34 -0.16 14.24 11.68
C VAL A 34 -1.09 13.74 12.80
N ASP A 35 -2.37 13.57 12.57
CA ASP A 35 -3.38 13.12 13.54
C ASP A 35 -4.21 11.92 13.05
N LYS A 36 -3.80 11.32 11.94
CA LYS A 36 -4.45 10.19 11.29
C LYS A 36 -3.45 9.04 11.10
N PRO A 37 -3.77 7.79 11.48
CA PRO A 37 -2.84 6.67 11.28
C PRO A 37 -2.60 6.39 9.79
N ALA A 38 -1.39 5.95 9.46
CA ALA A 38 -0.97 5.69 8.08
C ALA A 38 -1.94 4.79 7.31
N ILE A 39 -2.45 3.71 7.95
CA ILE A 39 -3.38 2.77 7.31
C ILE A 39 -4.69 3.44 6.89
N GLN A 40 -5.15 4.49 7.57
CA GLN A 40 -6.39 5.17 7.20
C GLN A 40 -6.26 5.86 5.84
N TYR A 41 -5.10 6.44 5.51
CA TYR A 41 -4.84 7.01 4.18
C TYR A 41 -4.96 5.94 3.09
N VAL A 42 -4.47 4.73 3.37
CA VAL A 42 -4.53 3.61 2.41
C VAL A 42 -5.97 3.12 2.20
N VAL A 43 -6.77 3.04 3.27
CA VAL A 43 -8.20 2.68 3.17
C VAL A 43 -9.01 3.77 2.47
N GLU A 44 -8.72 5.04 2.75
CA GLU A 44 -9.34 6.19 2.07
C GLU A 44 -9.04 6.18 0.56
N GLU A 45 -7.81 5.84 0.16
CA GLU A 45 -7.45 5.68 -1.25
C GLU A 45 -8.27 4.56 -1.91
N ALA A 46 -8.36 3.39 -1.28
CA ALA A 46 -9.16 2.27 -1.77
C ALA A 46 -10.64 2.69 -1.93
N ALA A 47 -11.22 3.31 -0.91
CA ALA A 47 -12.61 3.78 -0.93
C ALA A 47 -12.85 4.83 -2.02
N SER A 48 -11.94 5.79 -2.18
CA SER A 48 -12.01 6.83 -3.22
C SER A 48 -11.92 6.26 -4.64
N ALA A 49 -11.22 5.14 -4.82
CA ALA A 49 -11.19 4.40 -6.08
C ALA A 49 -12.41 3.49 -6.30
N GLY A 50 -13.39 3.50 -5.38
CA GLY A 50 -14.63 2.72 -5.47
C GLY A 50 -14.51 1.28 -4.96
N LEU A 51 -13.45 0.94 -4.24
CA LEU A 51 -13.23 -0.38 -3.63
C LEU A 51 -13.86 -0.40 -2.23
N GLY A 52 -15.12 -0.82 -2.16
CA GLY A 52 -15.89 -0.79 -0.90
C GLY A 52 -15.78 -2.06 -0.06
N ASP A 53 -15.06 -3.10 -0.50
CA ASP A 53 -14.80 -4.36 0.20
C ASP A 53 -13.30 -4.44 0.48
N VAL A 54 -12.90 -4.22 1.74
CA VAL A 54 -11.49 -4.13 2.15
C VAL A 54 -11.15 -5.23 3.13
N LEU A 55 -10.24 -6.12 2.73
CA LEU A 55 -9.68 -7.17 3.59
C LEU A 55 -8.28 -6.76 4.09
N VAL A 56 -8.13 -6.64 5.40
CA VAL A 56 -6.82 -6.42 6.02
C VAL A 56 -6.24 -7.77 6.46
N VAL A 57 -5.05 -8.10 5.96
CA VAL A 57 -4.31 -9.30 6.40
C VAL A 57 -3.46 -8.91 7.61
N THR A 58 -3.93 -9.28 8.79
CA THR A 58 -3.32 -8.91 10.07
C THR A 58 -2.39 -9.99 10.62
N GLY A 59 -1.63 -9.65 11.63
CA GLY A 59 -0.78 -10.56 12.40
C GLY A 59 -1.10 -10.52 13.89
N ARG A 60 -0.29 -11.23 14.67
CA ARG A 60 -0.35 -11.17 16.12
C ARG A 60 -0.07 -9.72 16.59
N SER A 61 -0.78 -9.26 17.62
CA SER A 61 -0.63 -7.91 18.22
C SER A 61 -1.02 -6.73 17.32
N LYS A 62 -1.90 -6.95 16.33
CA LYS A 62 -2.40 -5.92 15.41
C LYS A 62 -3.83 -5.45 15.73
N ARG A 63 -4.37 -5.73 16.92
CA ARG A 63 -5.74 -5.40 17.31
C ARG A 63 -6.08 -3.90 17.15
N ALA A 64 -5.12 -3.01 17.36
CA ALA A 64 -5.33 -1.58 17.17
C ALA A 64 -5.75 -1.19 15.73
N LEU A 65 -5.43 -2.02 14.71
CA LEU A 65 -5.91 -1.83 13.34
C LEU A 65 -7.41 -2.12 13.22
N GLU A 66 -7.86 -3.17 13.90
CA GLU A 66 -9.27 -3.58 13.92
C GLU A 66 -10.08 -2.54 14.69
N ASP A 67 -9.66 -2.21 15.92
CA ASP A 67 -10.31 -1.24 16.79
C ASP A 67 -10.42 0.18 16.15
N HIS A 68 -9.50 0.56 15.24
CA HIS A 68 -9.51 1.87 14.58
C HIS A 68 -10.68 2.06 13.60
N PHE A 69 -11.08 1.00 12.91
CA PHE A 69 -12.18 1.03 11.94
C PHE A 69 -13.49 0.55 12.56
N ASP A 70 -13.49 0.13 13.82
CA ASP A 70 -14.68 -0.26 14.56
C ASP A 70 -15.29 0.93 15.31
N ARG A 71 -16.62 0.89 15.52
CA ARG A 71 -17.36 1.93 16.22
C ARG A 71 -17.00 1.98 17.70
N ASN A 72 -16.46 3.11 18.15
CA ASN A 72 -16.25 3.38 19.57
C ASN A 72 -17.46 4.08 20.20
N HIS A 73 -18.43 3.32 20.66
CA HIS A 73 -19.70 3.84 21.21
C HIS A 73 -19.49 4.77 22.43
N GLU A 74 -18.53 4.49 23.28
CA GLU A 74 -18.26 5.29 24.48
C GLU A 74 -17.72 6.68 24.10
N LEU A 75 -16.73 6.72 23.20
CA LEU A 75 -16.14 7.96 22.69
C LEU A 75 -17.15 8.79 21.92
N VAL A 76 -17.90 8.17 21.01
CA VAL A 76 -18.98 8.82 20.24
C VAL A 76 -20.04 9.43 21.18
N THR A 77 -20.49 8.70 22.20
CA THR A 77 -21.46 9.19 23.18
C THR A 77 -20.91 10.37 23.97
N THR A 78 -19.64 10.30 24.35
CA THR A 78 -18.96 11.36 25.11
C THR A 78 -18.84 12.65 24.28
N LEU A 79 -18.44 12.55 23.02
CA LEU A 79 -18.29 13.69 22.11
C LEU A 79 -19.65 14.34 21.80
N ARG A 80 -20.70 13.54 21.56
CA ARG A 80 -22.07 14.04 21.38
C ARG A 80 -22.54 14.81 22.61
N ARG A 81 -22.29 14.31 23.80
CA ARG A 81 -22.69 14.97 25.05
C ARG A 81 -21.96 16.30 25.27
N LYS A 82 -20.73 16.43 24.74
CA LYS A 82 -19.93 17.66 24.79
C LYS A 82 -20.26 18.65 23.66
N GLY A 83 -21.03 18.26 22.67
CA GLY A 83 -21.29 19.06 21.48
C GLY A 83 -20.06 19.27 20.59
N ASP A 84 -19.09 18.35 20.64
CA ASP A 84 -17.85 18.44 19.87
C ASP A 84 -18.03 17.76 18.49
N ASP A 85 -18.77 18.42 17.62
CA ASP A 85 -19.14 17.90 16.31
C ASP A 85 -17.91 17.65 15.41
N ARG A 86 -16.87 18.47 15.53
CA ARG A 86 -15.64 18.32 14.74
C ARG A 86 -14.92 17.01 15.07
N ARG A 87 -14.67 16.74 16.37
CA ARG A 87 -14.04 15.50 16.78
C ARG A 87 -14.96 14.30 16.58
N LEU A 88 -16.27 14.48 16.75
CA LEU A 88 -17.25 13.44 16.45
C LEU A 88 -17.15 12.99 14.98
N ALA A 89 -17.13 13.94 14.05
CA ALA A 89 -16.94 13.63 12.63
C ALA A 89 -15.63 12.90 12.34
N SER A 90 -14.51 13.34 12.95
CA SER A 90 -13.20 12.69 12.77
C SER A 90 -13.17 11.25 13.28
N VAL A 91 -13.86 10.95 14.38
CA VAL A 91 -13.92 9.61 14.99
C VAL A 91 -14.84 8.67 14.21
N THR A 92 -15.91 9.18 13.62
CA THR A 92 -16.89 8.35 12.89
C THR A 92 -16.59 8.20 11.40
N ALA A 93 -15.72 9.04 10.82
CA ALA A 93 -15.36 8.96 9.42
C ALA A 93 -14.74 7.60 9.02
N PRO A 94 -13.81 7.00 9.79
CA PRO A 94 -13.25 5.69 9.46
C PRO A 94 -14.27 4.56 9.40
N ASP A 95 -15.32 4.59 10.25
CA ASP A 95 -16.35 3.55 10.35
C ASP A 95 -17.17 3.36 9.05
N ALA A 96 -17.17 4.37 8.18
CA ALA A 96 -18.01 4.42 6.98
C ALA A 96 -17.21 4.34 5.66
N LEU A 97 -15.89 4.19 5.72
CA LEU A 97 -15.04 4.20 4.52
C LEU A 97 -15.28 2.99 3.62
N ALA A 98 -15.36 1.80 4.21
CA ALA A 98 -15.52 0.54 3.49
C ALA A 98 -16.11 -0.55 4.40
N ASN A 99 -16.53 -1.66 3.82
CA ASN A 99 -16.81 -2.89 4.56
C ASN A 99 -15.48 -3.56 4.91
N MET A 100 -15.07 -3.43 6.17
CA MET A 100 -13.79 -3.95 6.64
C MET A 100 -13.88 -5.42 7.04
N HIS A 101 -12.93 -6.20 6.53
CA HIS A 101 -12.76 -7.62 6.87
C HIS A 101 -11.34 -7.87 7.35
N TYR A 102 -11.15 -8.89 8.18
CA TYR A 102 -9.85 -9.21 8.76
C TYR A 102 -9.56 -10.69 8.68
N VAL A 103 -8.37 -11.03 8.20
CA VAL A 103 -7.84 -12.40 8.22
C VAL A 103 -6.43 -12.40 8.81
N ARG A 104 -6.06 -13.47 9.49
CA ARG A 104 -4.73 -13.56 10.11
C ARG A 104 -3.75 -14.31 9.22
N GLN A 105 -2.60 -13.70 9.00
CA GLN A 105 -1.41 -14.42 8.59
C GLN A 105 -0.79 -15.06 9.84
N GLY A 106 -0.92 -16.38 9.98
CA GLY A 106 -0.43 -17.13 11.15
C GLY A 106 1.09 -17.06 11.29
N ASP A 107 1.80 -17.39 10.21
CA ASP A 107 3.24 -17.36 10.12
C ASP A 107 3.69 -16.27 9.13
N PRO A 108 4.70 -15.45 9.44
CA PRO A 108 5.16 -14.34 8.60
C PRO A 108 6.06 -14.84 7.46
N LEU A 109 5.47 -15.57 6.50
CA LEU A 109 6.19 -16.20 5.38
C LEU A 109 6.33 -15.28 4.15
N GLY A 110 6.21 -13.99 4.31
CA GLY A 110 6.40 -12.98 3.26
C GLY A 110 5.10 -12.41 2.67
N LEU A 111 5.27 -11.47 1.73
CA LEU A 111 4.15 -10.73 1.10
C LEU A 111 3.27 -11.65 0.26
N GLY A 112 3.84 -12.56 -0.52
CA GLY A 112 3.08 -13.52 -1.31
C GLY A 112 2.19 -14.42 -0.44
N HIS A 113 2.70 -14.86 0.72
CA HIS A 113 1.90 -15.63 1.67
C HIS A 113 0.79 -14.79 2.31
N ALA A 114 1.04 -13.51 2.62
CA ALA A 114 -0.01 -12.63 3.12
C ALA A 114 -1.16 -12.50 2.09
N ILE A 115 -0.84 -12.39 0.80
CA ILE A 115 -1.83 -12.35 -0.27
C ILE A 115 -2.57 -13.69 -0.37
N LEU A 116 -1.90 -14.83 -0.24
CA LEU A 116 -2.54 -16.15 -0.22
C LEU A 116 -3.60 -16.28 0.90
N CYS A 117 -3.39 -15.64 2.06
CA CYS A 117 -4.38 -15.64 3.13
C CYS A 117 -5.70 -14.95 2.73
N ALA A 118 -5.71 -14.16 1.66
CA ALA A 118 -6.90 -13.50 1.16
C ALA A 118 -7.69 -14.34 0.13
N ALA A 119 -7.16 -15.48 -0.32
CA ALA A 119 -7.70 -16.23 -1.44
C ALA A 119 -9.18 -16.61 -1.28
N ASP A 120 -9.59 -17.10 -0.12
CA ASP A 120 -10.98 -17.53 0.13
C ASP A 120 -11.96 -16.32 0.13
N HIS A 121 -11.53 -15.15 0.58
CA HIS A 121 -12.33 -13.94 0.56
C HIS A 121 -12.42 -13.32 -0.85
N VAL A 122 -11.32 -13.31 -1.57
CA VAL A 122 -11.25 -12.74 -2.93
C VAL A 122 -12.00 -13.63 -3.93
N GLY A 123 -11.82 -14.95 -3.84
CA GLY A 123 -12.38 -15.91 -4.79
C GLY A 123 -11.73 -15.79 -6.17
N SER A 124 -12.55 -15.75 -7.21
CA SER A 124 -12.14 -15.71 -8.62
C SER A 124 -12.26 -14.31 -9.25
N GLU A 125 -12.26 -13.25 -8.45
CA GLU A 125 -12.37 -11.88 -8.92
C GLU A 125 -10.98 -11.20 -8.96
N PRO A 126 -10.73 -10.25 -9.90
CA PRO A 126 -9.55 -9.41 -9.82
C PRO A 126 -9.67 -8.49 -8.60
N PHE A 127 -8.54 -8.16 -7.98
CA PHE A 127 -8.50 -7.41 -6.73
C PHE A 127 -7.30 -6.47 -6.67
N ALA A 128 -7.42 -5.40 -5.91
CA ALA A 128 -6.29 -4.51 -5.63
C ALA A 128 -5.51 -4.98 -4.39
N VAL A 129 -4.20 -4.73 -4.37
CA VAL A 129 -3.36 -4.88 -3.19
C VAL A 129 -2.69 -3.54 -2.90
N LEU A 130 -2.85 -3.06 -1.67
CA LEU A 130 -2.26 -1.81 -1.19
C LEU A 130 -1.40 -2.11 0.04
N LEU A 131 -0.11 -1.82 -0.02
CA LEU A 131 0.74 -1.98 1.16
C LEU A 131 0.39 -0.92 2.21
N GLY A 132 0.21 -1.36 3.46
CA GLY A 132 -0.32 -0.53 4.55
C GLY A 132 0.64 0.57 5.05
N ASP A 133 1.88 0.56 4.61
CA ASP A 133 2.93 1.54 4.93
C ASP A 133 3.41 2.36 3.72
N ASP A 134 2.76 2.21 2.57
CA ASP A 134 3.07 2.95 1.36
C ASP A 134 1.94 3.95 1.05
N LEU A 135 2.17 5.22 1.25
CA LEU A 135 1.17 6.27 1.06
C LEU A 135 1.34 6.93 -0.31
N ILE A 136 0.23 7.04 -1.03
CA ILE A 136 0.13 7.84 -2.24
C ILE A 136 -0.60 9.14 -1.88
N ASP A 137 -0.08 10.26 -2.35
CA ASP A 137 -0.74 11.56 -2.12
C ASP A 137 -2.15 11.56 -2.74
N PRO A 138 -3.20 11.96 -2.02
CA PRO A 138 -4.58 11.92 -2.53
C PRO A 138 -4.80 12.74 -3.81
N ARG A 139 -3.90 13.66 -4.13
CA ARG A 139 -3.95 14.47 -5.36
C ARG A 139 -3.41 13.73 -6.59
N ASP A 140 -2.77 12.59 -6.40
CA ASP A 140 -2.11 11.82 -7.46
C ASP A 140 -2.83 10.46 -7.62
N PRO A 141 -3.89 10.33 -8.47
CA PRO A 141 -4.82 9.20 -8.51
C PRO A 141 -4.22 7.96 -9.17
N LEU A 142 -3.21 7.34 -8.57
CA LEU A 142 -2.53 6.15 -9.10
C LEU A 142 -3.46 4.94 -9.21
N LEU A 143 -4.17 4.60 -8.13
CA LEU A 143 -4.99 3.38 -8.08
C LEU A 143 -6.09 3.38 -9.14
N THR A 144 -6.76 4.50 -9.34
CA THR A 144 -7.79 4.64 -10.40
C THR A 144 -7.21 4.37 -11.78
N THR A 145 -6.04 4.94 -12.08
CA THR A 145 -5.33 4.68 -13.35
C THR A 145 -5.01 3.19 -13.52
N MET A 146 -4.58 2.51 -12.45
CA MET A 146 -4.27 1.07 -12.49
C MET A 146 -5.52 0.22 -12.73
N LEU A 147 -6.66 0.59 -12.15
CA LEU A 147 -7.95 -0.07 -12.39
C LEU A 147 -8.39 0.07 -13.84
N ASP A 148 -8.25 1.26 -14.43
CA ASP A 148 -8.56 1.51 -15.86
C ASP A 148 -7.64 0.68 -16.78
N VAL A 149 -6.37 0.55 -16.43
CA VAL A 149 -5.41 -0.29 -17.19
C VAL A 149 -5.80 -1.76 -17.12
N GLN A 150 -6.17 -2.26 -15.93
CA GLN A 150 -6.63 -3.64 -15.76
C GLN A 150 -7.93 -3.91 -16.53
N GLU A 151 -8.91 -3.01 -16.49
CA GLU A 151 -10.16 -3.14 -17.23
C GLU A 151 -9.92 -3.18 -18.75
N ARG A 152 -8.96 -2.37 -19.22
CA ARG A 152 -8.65 -2.24 -20.65
C ARG A 152 -7.84 -3.41 -21.21
N TYR A 153 -6.85 -3.89 -20.47
CA TYR A 153 -5.85 -4.83 -20.99
C TYR A 153 -5.95 -6.22 -20.37
N GLY A 154 -6.71 -6.39 -19.29
CA GLY A 154 -6.76 -7.62 -18.49
C GLY A 154 -5.45 -7.92 -17.76
N GLY A 155 -5.36 -9.11 -17.15
CA GLY A 155 -4.19 -9.57 -16.42
C GLY A 155 -3.93 -8.78 -15.14
N SER A 156 -2.66 -8.66 -14.75
CA SER A 156 -2.24 -7.94 -13.55
C SER A 156 -1.58 -6.61 -13.88
N VAL A 157 -1.70 -5.65 -12.96
CA VAL A 157 -1.10 -4.30 -13.08
C VAL A 157 -0.26 -4.01 -11.83
N VAL A 158 0.93 -3.49 -12.03
CA VAL A 158 1.89 -3.16 -10.97
C VAL A 158 2.26 -1.68 -11.07
N ALA A 159 2.26 -0.97 -9.96
CA ALA A 159 2.76 0.39 -9.92
C ALA A 159 4.30 0.40 -9.95
N LEU A 160 4.86 1.22 -10.81
CA LEU A 160 6.30 1.40 -10.98
C LEU A 160 6.67 2.85 -10.70
N MET A 161 7.86 3.09 -10.17
CA MET A 161 8.43 4.42 -9.98
C MET A 161 9.90 4.40 -10.36
N GLU A 162 10.37 5.44 -11.04
CA GLU A 162 11.80 5.61 -11.25
C GLU A 162 12.49 5.99 -9.96
N VAL A 163 13.54 5.28 -9.60
CA VAL A 163 14.36 5.54 -8.41
C VAL A 163 15.82 5.71 -8.81
N ALA A 164 16.63 6.28 -7.91
CA ALA A 164 18.07 6.38 -8.11
C ALA A 164 18.69 4.97 -8.22
N GLU A 165 19.75 4.85 -9.00
CA GLU A 165 20.42 3.55 -9.24
C GLU A 165 20.89 2.90 -7.94
N GLU A 166 21.36 3.69 -6.99
CA GLU A 166 21.77 3.24 -5.66
C GLU A 166 20.63 2.65 -4.82
N ASP A 167 19.38 3.07 -5.06
CA ASP A 167 18.22 2.67 -4.26
C ASP A 167 17.49 1.44 -4.83
N ILE A 168 17.72 1.09 -6.11
CA ILE A 168 16.95 0.04 -6.79
C ILE A 168 17.03 -1.33 -6.08
N GLY A 169 18.15 -1.62 -5.43
CA GLY A 169 18.37 -2.84 -4.65
C GLY A 169 17.47 -2.98 -3.42
N LEU A 170 16.71 -1.95 -3.05
CA LEU A 170 15.74 -1.98 -1.96
C LEU A 170 14.36 -2.51 -2.39
N TYR A 171 14.09 -2.55 -3.70
CA TYR A 171 12.80 -2.82 -4.31
C TYR A 171 12.83 -4.04 -5.24
N GLY A 172 11.65 -4.56 -5.56
CA GLY A 172 11.47 -5.34 -6.78
C GLY A 172 11.73 -4.45 -7.99
N CYS A 173 12.46 -4.94 -8.97
CA CYS A 173 12.81 -4.19 -10.18
C CYS A 173 12.13 -4.80 -11.40
N ALA A 174 11.49 -3.96 -12.24
CA ALA A 174 10.78 -4.41 -13.43
C ALA A 174 11.61 -4.21 -14.71
N SER A 175 11.66 -5.24 -15.54
CA SER A 175 12.06 -5.12 -16.95
C SER A 175 10.81 -4.93 -17.79
N VAL A 176 10.79 -3.89 -18.62
CA VAL A 176 9.62 -3.54 -19.43
C VAL A 176 9.93 -3.59 -20.91
N SER A 177 8.92 -3.87 -21.74
CA SER A 177 9.06 -3.77 -23.20
C SER A 177 9.27 -2.32 -23.62
N SER A 178 9.97 -2.13 -24.74
CA SER A 178 10.10 -0.82 -25.38
C SER A 178 8.71 -0.24 -25.72
N GLY A 179 8.53 1.05 -25.53
CA GLY A 179 7.27 1.74 -25.80
C GLY A 179 7.30 3.16 -25.23
N ALA A 180 6.32 3.97 -25.61
CA ALA A 180 6.14 5.32 -25.10
C ALA A 180 4.90 5.38 -24.17
N GLY A 181 4.90 6.31 -23.20
CA GLY A 181 3.80 6.52 -22.26
C GLY A 181 4.03 5.84 -20.89
N ASP A 182 3.10 6.05 -19.97
CA ASP A 182 3.25 5.59 -18.59
C ASP A 182 2.83 4.12 -18.40
N VAL A 183 2.10 3.54 -19.34
CA VAL A 183 1.70 2.12 -19.31
C VAL A 183 2.69 1.29 -20.11
N ARG A 184 3.32 0.32 -19.47
CA ARG A 184 4.34 -0.57 -20.03
C ARG A 184 3.95 -2.03 -19.83
N ARG A 185 4.28 -2.89 -20.79
CA ARG A 185 4.23 -4.34 -20.54
C ARG A 185 5.48 -4.77 -19.77
N ILE A 186 5.29 -5.42 -18.64
CA ILE A 186 6.38 -6.02 -17.88
C ILE A 186 6.74 -7.37 -18.54
N VAL A 187 8.02 -7.61 -18.75
CA VAL A 187 8.55 -8.83 -19.37
C VAL A 187 9.35 -9.66 -18.39
N ASP A 188 9.88 -9.05 -17.35
CA ASP A 188 10.58 -9.72 -16.26
C ASP A 188 10.53 -8.88 -14.96
N LEU A 189 10.74 -9.54 -13.82
CA LEU A 189 10.79 -8.94 -12.50
C LEU A 189 11.90 -9.62 -11.68
N VAL A 190 12.64 -8.82 -10.90
CA VAL A 190 13.70 -9.31 -10.02
C VAL A 190 13.53 -8.69 -8.64
N GLU A 191 13.40 -9.52 -7.60
CA GLU A 191 13.30 -9.06 -6.21
C GLU A 191 14.65 -8.59 -5.69
N LYS A 192 14.78 -7.31 -5.35
CA LYS A 192 15.96 -6.69 -4.75
C LYS A 192 17.25 -7.14 -5.44
N PRO A 193 17.47 -6.73 -6.69
CA PRO A 193 18.63 -7.15 -7.46
C PRO A 193 19.93 -6.78 -6.74
N GLU A 194 20.99 -7.57 -6.98
CA GLU A 194 22.32 -7.19 -6.50
C GLU A 194 22.81 -5.92 -7.19
N PRO A 195 23.67 -5.12 -6.57
CA PRO A 195 24.22 -3.91 -7.18
C PRO A 195 24.76 -4.15 -8.58
N GLY A 196 24.35 -3.33 -9.55
CA GLY A 196 24.76 -3.42 -10.94
C GLY A 196 24.09 -4.54 -11.76
N THR A 197 23.13 -5.30 -11.19
CA THR A 197 22.40 -6.37 -11.91
C THR A 197 20.94 -6.01 -12.18
N ALA A 198 20.50 -4.85 -11.74
CA ALA A 198 19.13 -4.39 -11.95
C ALA A 198 18.83 -4.23 -13.46
N PRO A 199 17.74 -4.80 -13.98
CA PRO A 199 17.40 -4.69 -15.40
C PRO A 199 16.96 -3.27 -15.81
N SER A 200 16.61 -2.42 -14.87
CA SER A 200 16.21 -1.03 -15.05
C SER A 200 16.26 -0.25 -13.73
N ASN A 201 15.87 1.02 -13.73
CA ASN A 201 15.62 1.84 -12.55
C ASN A 201 14.13 1.90 -12.15
N LEU A 202 13.27 1.06 -12.72
CA LEU A 202 11.85 0.99 -12.43
C LEU A 202 11.58 0.09 -11.22
N ALA A 203 11.42 0.71 -10.07
CA ALA A 203 11.08 0.06 -8.80
C ALA A 203 9.59 -0.29 -8.74
N VAL A 204 9.28 -1.48 -8.27
CA VAL A 204 7.91 -1.88 -7.91
C VAL A 204 7.54 -1.21 -6.59
N ILE A 205 6.47 -0.46 -6.58
CA ILE A 205 5.94 0.20 -5.37
C ILE A 205 4.66 -0.48 -4.87
N GLY A 206 4.19 -0.12 -3.70
CA GLY A 206 3.18 -0.85 -2.93
C GLY A 206 1.74 -0.81 -3.43
N ARG A 207 1.53 -0.75 -4.76
CA ARG A 207 0.20 -0.81 -5.39
C ARG A 207 0.18 -1.83 -6.50
N TYR A 208 -0.83 -2.73 -6.44
CA TYR A 208 -1.05 -3.78 -7.44
C TYR A 208 -2.53 -3.93 -7.72
N VAL A 209 -2.87 -4.32 -8.93
CA VAL A 209 -4.17 -4.87 -9.29
C VAL A 209 -3.90 -6.25 -9.87
N LEU A 210 -4.36 -7.29 -9.22
CA LEU A 210 -3.97 -8.68 -9.51
C LEU A 210 -5.13 -9.46 -10.11
N ALA A 211 -4.82 -10.26 -11.11
CA ALA A 211 -5.71 -11.31 -11.61
C ALA A 211 -5.78 -12.47 -10.58
N PRO A 212 -6.94 -13.15 -10.42
CA PRO A 212 -7.12 -14.17 -9.40
C PRO A 212 -6.21 -15.40 -9.57
N GLU A 213 -5.72 -15.65 -10.78
CA GLU A 213 -4.77 -16.72 -11.10
C GLU A 213 -3.46 -16.58 -10.33
N ILE A 214 -3.16 -15.39 -9.81
CA ILE A 214 -2.00 -15.16 -8.94
C ILE A 214 -1.98 -16.12 -7.74
N PHE A 215 -3.15 -16.54 -7.24
CA PHE A 215 -3.22 -17.46 -6.11
C PHE A 215 -2.66 -18.83 -6.44
N ASP A 216 -2.90 -19.34 -7.65
CA ASP A 216 -2.35 -20.63 -8.08
C ASP A 216 -0.85 -20.56 -8.28
N VAL A 217 -0.37 -19.46 -8.86
CA VAL A 217 1.06 -19.19 -9.02
C VAL A 217 1.74 -19.07 -7.64
N LEU A 218 1.15 -18.34 -6.69
CA LEU A 218 1.70 -18.19 -5.35
C LEU A 218 1.75 -19.53 -4.57
N ARG A 219 0.76 -20.43 -4.76
CA ARG A 219 0.78 -21.78 -4.16
C ARG A 219 1.94 -22.62 -4.70
N ALA A 220 2.32 -22.41 -5.96
CA ALA A 220 3.43 -23.09 -6.60
C ALA A 220 4.80 -22.40 -6.37
N THR A 221 4.80 -21.14 -5.91
CA THR A 221 6.01 -20.36 -5.68
C THR A 221 6.73 -20.85 -4.42
N GLY A 222 7.97 -21.28 -4.55
CA GLY A 222 8.82 -21.64 -3.42
C GLY A 222 9.28 -20.41 -2.61
N ALA A 223 9.93 -20.68 -1.47
CA ALA A 223 10.57 -19.63 -0.71
C ALA A 223 11.75 -19.05 -1.51
N GLY A 224 11.71 -17.72 -1.71
CA GLY A 224 12.73 -16.95 -2.40
C GLY A 224 13.69 -16.24 -1.44
N ARG A 225 14.04 -15.00 -1.76
CA ARG A 225 14.97 -14.18 -0.95
C ARG A 225 14.45 -14.04 0.49
N GLY A 226 15.34 -14.26 1.45
CA GLY A 226 15.01 -14.21 2.87
C GLY A 226 14.19 -15.40 3.41
N GLY A 227 13.97 -16.44 2.61
CA GLY A 227 13.11 -17.57 2.99
C GLY A 227 11.61 -17.26 2.91
N GLU A 228 11.23 -16.18 2.24
CA GLU A 228 9.85 -15.70 2.12
C GLU A 228 9.25 -16.06 0.75
N ILE A 229 7.95 -16.23 0.68
CA ILE A 229 7.20 -16.32 -0.57
C ILE A 229 7.05 -14.89 -1.12
N GLN A 230 7.79 -14.57 -2.17
CA GLN A 230 7.82 -13.24 -2.75
C GLN A 230 6.71 -13.07 -3.79
N LEU A 231 5.96 -11.96 -3.71
CA LEU A 231 4.98 -11.61 -4.74
C LEU A 231 5.67 -11.33 -6.08
N THR A 232 6.86 -10.73 -6.03
CA THR A 232 7.67 -10.42 -7.22
C THR A 232 8.01 -11.68 -8.03
N ASP A 233 8.30 -12.81 -7.36
CA ASP A 233 8.59 -14.07 -8.04
C ASP A 233 7.36 -14.65 -8.74
N ALA A 234 6.19 -14.57 -8.11
CA ALA A 234 4.93 -14.99 -8.72
C ALA A 234 4.54 -14.09 -9.93
N LEU A 235 4.69 -12.78 -9.78
CA LEU A 235 4.46 -11.83 -10.88
C LEU A 235 5.46 -12.04 -12.05
N ARG A 236 6.70 -12.43 -11.75
CA ARG A 236 7.69 -12.80 -12.76
C ARG A 236 7.22 -13.97 -13.60
N THR A 237 6.69 -15.02 -12.97
CA THR A 237 6.13 -16.21 -13.65
C THR A 237 5.00 -15.79 -14.61
N LEU A 238 4.08 -14.93 -14.16
CA LEU A 238 3.02 -14.39 -15.02
C LEU A 238 3.58 -13.53 -16.16
N ALA A 239 4.52 -12.63 -15.87
CA ALA A 239 5.09 -11.70 -16.85
C ALA A 239 5.78 -12.44 -18.02
N ARG A 240 6.41 -13.58 -17.71
CA ARG A 240 7.08 -14.46 -18.69
C ARG A 240 6.11 -15.37 -19.46
N GLY A 241 4.83 -15.41 -19.07
CA GLY A 241 3.83 -16.30 -19.67
C GLY A 241 4.04 -17.77 -19.32
N GLU A 242 4.69 -18.07 -18.21
CA GLU A 242 4.96 -19.41 -17.68
C GLU A 242 3.73 -20.00 -16.94
N ALA A 243 2.70 -19.18 -16.68
CA ALA A 243 1.43 -19.57 -16.07
C ALA A 243 0.27 -18.77 -16.65
N ASP A 244 -0.96 -19.29 -16.50
CA ASP A 244 -2.19 -18.59 -16.84
C ASP A 244 -2.38 -17.37 -15.92
N GLY A 245 -3.08 -16.33 -16.38
CA GLY A 245 -3.37 -15.11 -15.62
C GLY A 245 -3.17 -13.83 -16.43
N GLY A 246 -2.88 -14.00 -17.72
CA GLY A 246 -2.76 -12.91 -18.69
C GLY A 246 -1.46 -12.09 -18.52
N PRO A 247 -1.38 -10.98 -19.25
CA PRO A 247 -0.20 -10.13 -19.23
C PRO A 247 -0.03 -9.42 -17.89
N VAL A 248 1.21 -9.00 -17.60
CA VAL A 248 1.50 -8.07 -16.49
C VAL A 248 1.85 -6.71 -17.10
N HIS A 249 1.15 -5.66 -16.65
CA HIS A 249 1.41 -4.29 -17.05
C HIS A 249 2.00 -3.48 -15.89
N GLY A 250 2.86 -2.54 -16.20
CA GLY A 250 3.36 -1.54 -15.27
C GLY A 250 2.73 -0.18 -15.55
N VAL A 251 2.33 0.54 -14.51
CA VAL A 251 1.99 1.96 -14.58
C VAL A 251 3.13 2.74 -13.94
N VAL A 252 3.85 3.53 -14.75
CA VAL A 252 4.93 4.39 -14.26
C VAL A 252 4.31 5.61 -13.59
N PHE A 253 4.55 5.73 -12.29
CA PHE A 253 4.00 6.77 -11.43
C PHE A 253 5.01 7.88 -11.21
N ASN A 254 4.63 9.10 -11.54
CA ASN A 254 5.44 10.31 -11.39
C ASN A 254 4.92 11.25 -10.28
N GLY A 255 4.00 10.76 -9.45
CA GLY A 255 3.42 11.52 -8.36
C GLY A 255 4.17 11.37 -7.03
N ARG A 256 3.53 11.82 -5.95
CA ARG A 256 4.10 11.85 -4.60
C ARG A 256 3.77 10.55 -3.85
N ARG A 257 4.81 9.86 -3.46
CA ARG A 257 4.78 8.64 -2.67
C ARG A 257 5.60 8.81 -1.39
N TYR A 258 5.12 8.26 -0.29
CA TYR A 258 5.79 8.27 1.00
C TYR A 258 5.84 6.84 1.56
N ASP A 259 7.06 6.30 1.71
CA ASP A 259 7.27 5.02 2.40
C ASP A 259 7.29 5.23 3.91
N THR A 260 6.13 5.06 4.55
CA THR A 260 6.05 5.19 6.02
C THR A 260 6.66 4.00 6.77
N GLY A 261 7.20 3.01 6.07
CA GLY A 261 8.06 1.95 6.60
C GLY A 261 9.53 2.37 6.74
N ASP A 262 9.94 3.50 6.14
CA ASP A 262 11.24 4.13 6.32
C ASP A 262 11.14 5.38 7.21
N ARG A 263 12.08 5.57 8.14
CA ARG A 263 12.03 6.66 9.11
C ARG A 263 12.19 8.04 8.49
N GLY A 264 13.05 8.18 7.51
CA GLY A 264 13.30 9.44 6.82
C GLY A 264 12.10 9.86 5.97
N SER A 265 11.60 8.95 5.15
CA SER A 265 10.41 9.14 4.33
C SER A 265 9.14 9.38 5.18
N TYR A 266 8.99 8.70 6.32
CA TYR A 266 7.92 8.95 7.28
C TYR A 266 7.94 10.39 7.81
N LEU A 267 9.11 10.90 8.25
CA LEU A 267 9.23 12.30 8.70
C LEU A 267 8.90 13.29 7.59
N GLN A 268 9.34 13.01 6.36
CA GLN A 268 8.99 13.85 5.20
C GLN A 268 7.49 13.85 4.94
N ALA A 269 6.83 12.68 5.04
CA ALA A 269 5.37 12.57 4.92
C ALA A 269 4.66 13.42 5.97
N VAL A 270 5.05 13.31 7.25
CA VAL A 270 4.46 14.09 8.34
C VAL A 270 4.59 15.59 8.09
N VAL A 271 5.80 16.05 7.73
CA VAL A 271 6.05 17.49 7.48
C VAL A 271 5.23 17.99 6.28
N ARG A 272 5.24 17.27 5.18
CA ARG A 272 4.52 17.68 3.96
C ARG A 272 3.02 17.74 4.18
N LEU A 273 2.43 16.66 4.73
CA LEU A 273 1.00 16.60 4.98
C LEU A 273 0.54 17.59 6.06
N ALA A 274 1.39 17.89 7.07
CA ALA A 274 1.11 18.96 8.03
C ALA A 274 1.10 20.35 7.36
N CYS A 275 2.04 20.63 6.46
CA CYS A 275 2.10 21.89 5.72
C CYS A 275 0.87 22.14 4.83
N GLU A 276 0.21 21.08 4.38
CA GLU A 276 -0.90 21.14 3.45
C GLU A 276 -2.28 21.22 4.13
N ARG A 277 -2.32 21.08 5.44
CA ARG A 277 -3.57 21.17 6.21
C ARG A 277 -4.04 22.61 6.36
N ASP A 278 -5.33 22.86 6.13
CA ASP A 278 -5.93 24.19 6.27
C ASP A 278 -5.87 24.70 7.72
N ASP A 279 -5.97 23.80 8.71
CA ASP A 279 -6.00 24.13 10.13
C ASP A 279 -4.62 24.25 10.81
N LEU A 280 -3.57 23.68 10.23
CA LEU A 280 -2.21 23.66 10.79
C LEU A 280 -1.18 24.30 9.86
N GLY A 281 -1.37 24.17 8.56
CA GLY A 281 -0.36 24.45 7.55
C GLY A 281 0.21 25.86 7.60
N PRO A 282 -0.61 26.92 7.65
CA PRO A 282 -0.09 28.31 7.65
C PRO A 282 0.90 28.57 8.79
N ASP A 283 0.53 28.24 10.02
CA ASP A 283 1.37 28.48 11.22
C ASP A 283 2.59 27.56 11.24
N PHE A 284 2.40 26.29 10.84
CA PHE A 284 3.48 25.32 10.79
C PHE A 284 4.53 25.66 9.73
N GLN A 285 4.13 26.12 8.55
CA GLN A 285 5.05 26.57 7.51
C GLN A 285 5.85 27.82 7.94
N GLU A 286 5.21 28.77 8.67
CA GLU A 286 5.91 29.93 9.20
C GLU A 286 6.97 29.52 10.22
N TRP A 287 6.59 28.63 11.16
CA TRP A 287 7.51 28.08 12.14
C TRP A 287 8.69 27.33 11.45
N LEU A 288 8.39 26.48 10.47
CA LEU A 288 9.39 25.68 9.75
C LEU A 288 10.41 26.57 9.01
N ARG A 289 9.97 27.66 8.36
CA ARG A 289 10.88 28.62 7.72
C ARG A 289 11.82 29.28 8.75
N LYS A 290 11.30 29.66 9.90
CA LYS A 290 12.11 30.24 10.99
C LYS A 290 13.11 29.20 11.51
N PHE A 291 12.67 27.99 11.80
CA PHE A 291 13.51 26.90 12.28
C PHE A 291 14.69 26.63 11.33
N VAL A 292 14.42 26.47 10.04
CA VAL A 292 15.46 26.24 9.03
C VAL A 292 16.44 27.42 8.94
N ALA A 293 15.94 28.64 9.10
CA ALA A 293 16.79 29.84 8.98
C ALA A 293 17.66 30.10 10.22
N THR A 294 17.27 29.60 11.39
CA THR A 294 17.93 29.97 12.66
C THR A 294 18.60 28.81 13.39
N GLU A 295 18.20 27.56 13.10
CA GLU A 295 18.64 26.39 13.87
C GLU A 295 19.31 25.29 12.99
N LEU A 296 19.24 25.39 11.66
CA LEU A 296 19.94 24.53 10.71
C LEU A 296 20.92 25.31 9.84
#